data_3777462c0de64f66f8bd3f52082c5c29
#
_entry.id   3777462c0de64f66f8bd3f52082c5c29
#
_cell.length_a   1.000
_cell.length_b   1.000
_cell.length_c   1.000
_cell.angle_alpha   90.00
_cell.angle_beta   90.00
_cell.angle_gamma   90.00
#
_symmetry.space_group_name_H-M   'P 1'
#
loop_
_entity.id
_entity.type
_entity.pdbx_description
1 polymer ?
#
loop_
_entity_poly.entity_id
_entity_poly.type
_entity_poly.pdbx_seq_one_letter_code
_entity_poly.pdbx_strand_id
1 'polypeptide(L)' 'MASIIKRKKNYSVVYNYVDENGETKQKWETWHTHKEALKRKAEIENQQHTGT' A
#
# COMPACT_ATOMS: atom_id res chain seq x y z
N MET A 1 -0.36 3.49 -7.14
CA MET A 1 0.98 3.63 -6.53
C MET A 1 0.89 3.53 -5.03
N ALA A 2 1.87 2.90 -4.42
CA ALA A 2 1.94 2.79 -2.97
C ALA A 2 3.12 3.59 -2.45
N SER A 3 2.96 4.14 -1.26
CA SER A 3 4.02 4.91 -0.61
C SER A 3 4.24 4.40 0.80
N ILE A 4 5.45 4.57 1.30
CA ILE A 4 5.75 4.20 2.67
C ILE A 4 6.09 5.47 3.44
N ILE A 5 5.39 5.66 4.56
CA ILE A 5 5.62 6.79 5.45
C ILE A 5 6.29 6.25 6.70
N LYS A 6 7.50 6.73 6.98
CA LYS A 6 8.23 6.32 8.16
C LYS A 6 7.75 7.09 9.37
N ARG A 7 7.37 6.38 10.42
CA ARG A 7 7.02 6.95 11.70
C ARG A 7 8.03 6.51 12.76
N LYS A 8 7.96 7.10 13.95
CA LYS A 8 8.96 6.84 15.00
C LYS A 8 9.13 5.37 15.32
N LYS A 9 8.05 4.60 15.33
CA LYS A 9 8.10 3.17 15.70
C LYS A 9 7.52 2.28 14.61
N ASN A 10 6.83 2.85 13.63
CA ASN A 10 6.10 2.07 12.66
C ASN A 10 6.30 2.61 11.26
N TYR A 11 5.90 1.81 10.29
CA TYR A 11 5.90 2.21 8.89
C TYR A 11 4.48 2.08 8.37
N SER A 12 4.00 3.10 7.69
CA SER A 12 2.66 3.08 7.12
C SER A 12 2.74 2.96 5.60
N VAL A 13 2.00 2.02 5.06
CA VAL A 13 1.88 1.87 3.60
C VAL A 13 0.57 2.51 3.18
N VAL A 14 0.67 3.48 2.30
CA VAL A 14 -0.50 4.21 1.81
C VAL A 14 -0.67 3.90 0.33
N TYR A 15 -1.85 3.49 -0.06
CA TYR A 15 -2.12 3.19 -1.46
C TYR A 15 -3.56 3.49 -1.82
N ASN A 16 -3.77 3.71 -3.11
CA ASN A 16 -5.09 3.93 -3.66
C ASN A 16 -5.63 2.65 -4.28
N TYR A 17 -6.91 2.43 -4.14
CA TYR A 17 -7.58 1.30 -4.77
C TYR A 17 -8.93 1.76 -5.30
N VAL A 18 -9.45 1.01 -6.26
CA VAL A 18 -10.77 1.27 -6.83
C VAL A 18 -11.74 0.26 -6.22
N ASP A 19 -12.83 0.76 -5.65
CA ASP A 19 -13.84 -0.10 -5.04
C ASP A 19 -14.83 -0.64 -6.08
N GLU A 20 -15.85 -1.34 -5.61
CA GLU A 20 -16.85 -1.94 -6.48
C GLU A 20 -17.66 -0.91 -7.26
N ASN A 21 -17.77 0.28 -6.74
CA ASN A 21 -18.50 1.37 -7.39
C ASN A 21 -17.66 2.12 -8.42
N GLY A 22 -16.38 1.77 -8.54
CA GLY A 22 -15.48 2.48 -9.44
C GLY A 22 -14.89 3.73 -8.85
N GLU A 23 -15.03 3.94 -7.55
CA GLU A 23 -14.47 5.11 -6.88
C GLU A 23 -13.06 4.81 -6.38
N THR A 24 -12.18 5.78 -6.54
CA THR A 24 -10.81 5.67 -6.02
C THR A 24 -10.82 6.02 -4.53
N LYS A 25 -10.32 5.09 -3.73
CA LYS A 25 -10.20 5.27 -2.29
C LYS A 25 -8.77 5.06 -1.85
N GLN A 26 -8.43 5.61 -0.71
CA GLN A 26 -7.10 5.49 -0.14
C GLN A 26 -7.15 4.62 1.09
N LYS A 27 -6.16 3.74 1.23
CA LYS A 27 -6.07 2.86 2.38
C LYS A 27 -4.70 2.98 3.03
N TRP A 28 -4.67 2.90 4.35
CA TRP A 28 -3.46 2.97 5.15
C TRP A 28 -3.27 1.64 5.88
N GLU A 29 -2.04 1.11 5.84
CA GLU A 29 -1.68 -0.08 6.60
C GLU A 29 -0.46 0.24 7.44
N THR A 30 -0.48 -0.22 8.68
CA THR A 30 0.62 0.00 9.62
C THR A 30 1.42 -1.29 9.80
N TRP A 31 2.73 -1.19 9.69
CA TRP A 31 3.64 -2.32 9.83
C TRP A 31 4.71 -1.98 10.85
N HIS A 32 5.19 -2.99 11.56
CA HIS A 32 6.20 -2.78 12.58
C HIS A 32 7.61 -2.71 12.02
N THR A 33 7.86 -3.29 10.87
CA THR A 33 9.18 -3.31 10.28
C THR A 33 9.14 -2.78 8.85
N HIS A 34 10.26 -2.19 8.46
CA HIS A 34 10.40 -1.66 7.10
C HIS A 34 10.33 -2.78 6.06
N LYS A 35 10.88 -3.94 6.40
CA LYS A 35 10.87 -5.09 5.51
C LYS A 35 9.45 -5.53 5.16
N GLU A 36 8.58 -5.60 6.16
CA GLU A 36 7.18 -5.97 5.95
C GLU A 36 6.46 -4.92 5.11
N ALA A 37 6.71 -3.65 5.39
CA ALA A 37 6.10 -2.57 4.63
C ALA A 37 6.53 -2.61 3.16
N LEU A 38 7.80 -2.86 2.90
CA LEU A 38 8.32 -2.99 1.54
C LEU A 38 7.69 -4.17 0.82
N LYS A 39 7.57 -5.29 1.51
CA LYS A 39 6.95 -6.48 0.94
C LYS A 39 5.50 -6.20 0.55
N ARG A 40 4.77 -5.55 1.43
CA ARG A 40 3.38 -5.22 1.14
C ARG A 40 3.25 -4.23 0.00
N LYS A 41 4.13 -3.25 -0.03
CA LYS A 41 4.15 -2.29 -1.13
C LYS A 41 4.36 -2.99 -2.47
N ALA A 42 5.32 -3.92 -2.52
CA ALA A 42 5.57 -4.68 -3.74
C ALA A 42 4.37 -5.51 -4.17
N GLU A 43 3.68 -6.13 -3.21
CA GLU A 43 2.47 -6.89 -3.52
C GLU A 43 1.38 -6.01 -4.12
N ILE A 44 1.18 -4.83 -3.54
CA ILE A 44 0.16 -3.89 -4.03
C ILE A 44 0.49 -3.43 -5.45
N GLU A 45 1.73 -3.09 -5.69
CA GLU A 45 2.16 -2.65 -7.01
C GLU A 45 2.04 -3.77 -8.05
N ASN A 46 2.35 -5.00 -7.66
CA ASN A 46 2.18 -6.15 -8.54
C ASN A 46 0.72 -6.37 -8.90
N GLN A 47 -0.18 -6.25 -7.95
CA GLN A 47 -1.59 -6.42 -8.22
C GLN A 47 -2.12 -5.37 -9.18
N GLN A 48 -1.63 -4.16 -9.07
CA GLN A 48 -2.03 -3.09 -9.98
C GLN A 48 -1.49 -3.32 -11.39
N HIS A 49 -0.37 -4.00 -11.51
CA HIS A 49 0.23 -4.29 -12.80
C HIS A 49 -0.41 -5.48 -13.51
N THR A 50 -0.99 -6.40 -12.78
CA THR A 50 -1.52 -7.62 -13.37
C THR A 50 -2.80 -7.42 -14.16
N GLY A 51 -3.37 -6.24 -14.15
CA GLY A 51 -4.55 -5.93 -14.92
C GLY A 51 -4.30 -5.70 -16.41
N THR A 52 -3.07 -5.70 -16.81
CA THR A 52 -2.72 -5.51 -18.22
C THR A 52 -2.35 -6.84 -18.88
#